data_67269282a92949aca38dae320af0b7a0
#
_entry.id   67269282a92949aca38dae320af0b7a0
#
_cell.length_a   1.000
_cell.length_b   1.000
_cell.length_c   1.000
_cell.angle_alpha   90.00
_cell.angle_beta   90.00
_cell.angle_gamma   90.00
#
_symmetry.space_group_name_H-M   'P 1'
#
loop_
_entity.id
_entity.type
_entity.pdbx_description
1 polymer ?
#
loop_
_entity_poly.entity_id
_entity_poly.type
_entity_poly.pdbx_seq_one_letter_code
_entity_poly.pdbx_strand_id
1 'polypeptide(L)'
;MTLSAILAPVREIISIGEAPGSPLFSQAVKAGPHIYVSGLVGIDMSTGNLAGPTIQDQTRQALTNCQAVLQAAGAALDEVVEVGVLLTDPTDFAGMNEEYATWFPTEPPTRYVAKLGVELPGVLVSIRMAAFVG
;
A
#
# COMPACT_ATOMS: atom_id res chain seq x y z
N MET A 1 -10.62 -25.70 -22.84
CA MET A 1 -10.03 -25.25 -21.55
C MET A 1 -8.98 -26.25 -21.11
N THR A 2 -7.81 -25.81 -20.71
CA THR A 2 -6.77 -26.67 -20.20
C THR A 2 -6.99 -27.00 -18.74
N LEU A 3 -6.46 -28.11 -18.24
CA LEU A 3 -6.53 -28.48 -16.84
C LEU A 3 -5.87 -27.45 -15.93
N SER A 4 -4.77 -26.81 -16.38
CA SER A 4 -4.09 -25.78 -15.60
C SER A 4 -4.95 -24.52 -15.41
N ALA A 5 -5.80 -24.18 -16.38
CA ALA A 5 -6.74 -23.06 -16.23
C ALA A 5 -7.82 -23.36 -15.18
N ILE A 6 -8.25 -24.65 -15.08
CA ILE A 6 -9.20 -25.09 -14.06
C ILE A 6 -8.58 -25.06 -12.66
N LEU A 7 -7.29 -25.40 -12.56
CA LEU A 7 -6.56 -25.49 -11.29
C LEU A 7 -5.88 -24.19 -10.87
N ALA A 8 -5.89 -23.15 -11.72
CA ALA A 8 -5.35 -21.85 -11.38
C ALA A 8 -6.10 -21.24 -10.18
N PRO A 9 -5.38 -20.71 -9.16
CA PRO A 9 -6.03 -20.08 -8.02
C PRO A 9 -6.86 -18.88 -8.47
N VAL A 10 -8.05 -18.73 -7.89
CA VAL A 10 -8.91 -17.57 -8.15
C VAL A 10 -8.28 -16.31 -7.55
N ARG A 11 -7.61 -16.48 -6.42
CA ARG A 11 -6.90 -15.40 -5.78
C ARG A 11 -5.56 -15.92 -5.27
N GLU A 12 -4.58 -15.01 -5.27
CA GLU A 12 -3.20 -15.30 -4.89
C GLU A 12 -2.77 -14.34 -3.78
N ILE A 13 -2.22 -14.90 -2.71
CA ILE A 13 -1.67 -14.10 -1.61
C ILE A 13 -0.29 -13.61 -2.01
N ILE A 14 -0.07 -12.31 -1.86
CA ILE A 14 1.22 -11.66 -2.12
C ILE A 14 1.83 -11.26 -0.78
N SER A 15 3.09 -11.62 -0.61
CA SER A 15 3.82 -11.35 0.61
C SER A 15 5.28 -11.07 0.27
N ILE A 16 5.87 -10.07 0.92
CA ILE A 16 7.29 -9.73 0.78
C ILE A 16 7.93 -9.64 2.17
N GLY A 17 9.26 -9.76 2.21
CA GLY A 17 10.02 -9.71 3.45
C GLY A 17 10.13 -11.06 4.13
N GLU A 18 11.00 -11.15 5.12
CA GLU A 18 11.29 -12.38 5.86
C GLU A 18 10.47 -12.50 7.14
N ALA A 19 9.88 -11.41 7.62
CA ALA A 19 9.08 -11.41 8.82
C ALA A 19 7.80 -12.23 8.60
N PRO A 20 7.35 -13.01 9.59
CA PRO A 20 6.08 -13.71 9.49
C PRO A 20 4.95 -12.70 9.26
N GLY A 21 4.05 -13.02 8.33
CA GLY A 21 2.89 -12.19 8.07
C GLY A 21 1.91 -12.19 9.25
N SER A 22 0.97 -11.27 9.20
CA SER A 22 -0.12 -11.21 10.17
C SER A 22 -1.12 -12.34 9.91
N PRO A 23 -1.70 -12.97 10.94
CA PRO A 23 -2.82 -13.87 10.76
C PRO A 23 -4.12 -13.13 10.42
N LEU A 24 -4.13 -11.80 10.53
CA LEU A 24 -5.34 -10.99 10.40
C LEU A 24 -5.55 -10.47 8.97
N PHE A 25 -4.47 -10.30 8.19
CA PHE A 25 -4.55 -9.77 6.84
C PHE A 25 -3.32 -10.16 6.03
N SER A 26 -3.48 -10.17 4.71
CA SER A 26 -2.38 -10.33 3.76
C SER A 26 -1.86 -8.95 3.35
N GLN A 27 -0.60 -8.84 2.96
CA GLN A 27 -0.05 -7.59 2.44
C GLN A 27 -0.77 -7.17 1.15
N ALA A 28 -1.02 -8.13 0.26
CA ALA A 28 -1.84 -7.91 -0.92
C ALA A 28 -2.48 -9.22 -1.37
N VAL A 29 -3.54 -9.08 -2.15
CA VAL A 29 -4.22 -10.20 -2.81
C VAL A 29 -4.36 -9.85 -4.29
N LYS A 30 -3.96 -10.77 -5.15
CA LYS A 30 -4.17 -10.67 -6.59
C LYS A 30 -5.35 -11.56 -6.98
N ALA A 31 -6.33 -10.99 -7.66
CA ALA A 31 -7.51 -11.69 -8.14
C ALA A 31 -7.69 -11.37 -9.63
N GLY A 32 -7.25 -12.29 -10.50
CA GLY A 32 -7.19 -12.03 -11.94
C GLY A 32 -6.31 -10.81 -12.22
N PRO A 33 -6.81 -9.80 -12.95
CA PRO A 33 -6.05 -8.58 -13.22
C PRO A 33 -6.08 -7.57 -12.08
N HIS A 34 -6.81 -7.84 -10.99
CA HIS A 34 -6.97 -6.92 -9.87
C HIS A 34 -5.97 -7.23 -8.76
N ILE A 35 -5.35 -6.18 -8.21
CA ILE A 35 -4.45 -6.29 -7.07
C ILE A 35 -4.93 -5.33 -5.99
N TYR A 36 -5.12 -5.87 -4.79
CA TYR A 36 -5.56 -5.10 -3.62
C TYR A 36 -4.45 -5.14 -2.58
N VAL A 37 -3.92 -3.97 -2.25
CA VAL A 37 -2.88 -3.82 -1.23
C VAL A 37 -3.54 -3.36 0.06
N SER A 38 -3.22 -4.02 1.17
CA SER A 38 -3.69 -3.63 2.50
C SER A 38 -3.18 -2.24 2.89
N GLY A 39 -3.80 -1.65 3.90
CA GLY A 39 -3.28 -0.43 4.50
C GLY A 39 -1.91 -0.67 5.09
N LEU A 40 -0.88 -0.10 4.48
CA LEU A 40 0.50 -0.21 4.91
C LEU A 40 0.94 1.10 5.55
N VAL A 41 1.70 0.98 6.63
CA VAL A 41 2.21 2.13 7.39
C VAL A 41 3.67 2.40 7.04
N GLY A 42 4.22 3.50 7.53
CA GLY A 42 5.59 3.93 7.24
C GLY A 42 6.66 3.19 8.03
N ILE A 43 6.55 1.89 8.15
CA ILE A 43 7.56 1.05 8.79
C ILE A 43 8.56 0.58 7.75
N ASP A 44 9.85 0.77 8.03
CA ASP A 44 10.92 0.18 7.25
C ASP A 44 10.89 -1.34 7.47
N MET A 45 10.60 -2.08 6.42
CA MET A 45 10.43 -3.54 6.51
C MET A 45 11.73 -4.27 6.84
N SER A 46 12.89 -3.65 6.63
CA SER A 46 14.18 -4.25 6.97
C SER A 46 14.52 -4.13 8.45
N THR A 47 14.01 -3.13 9.14
CA THR A 47 14.31 -2.87 10.55
C THR A 47 13.13 -3.13 11.48
N GLY A 48 11.90 -3.06 10.96
CA GLY A 48 10.68 -3.14 11.76
C GLY A 48 10.32 -1.84 12.49
N ASN A 49 11.05 -0.77 12.23
CA ASN A 49 10.86 0.54 12.87
C ASN A 49 10.21 1.53 11.92
N LEU A 50 9.49 2.52 12.48
CA LEU A 50 9.01 3.65 11.71
C LEU A 50 10.19 4.37 11.05
N ALA A 51 10.00 4.80 9.79
CA ALA A 51 11.07 5.42 9.00
C ALA A 51 11.48 6.80 9.51
N GLY A 52 10.65 7.43 10.33
CA GLY A 52 10.96 8.73 10.92
C GLY A 52 9.76 9.33 11.63
N PRO A 53 9.95 10.48 12.29
CA PRO A 53 8.90 11.12 13.09
C PRO A 53 8.00 12.05 12.25
N THR A 54 8.39 12.41 11.03
CA THR A 54 7.62 13.36 10.22
C THR A 54 6.60 12.66 9.32
N ILE A 55 5.54 13.39 8.98
CA ILE A 55 4.55 12.88 8.04
C ILE A 55 5.16 12.61 6.67
N GLN A 56 6.11 13.43 6.22
CA GLN A 56 6.79 13.22 4.94
C GLN A 56 7.57 11.91 4.94
N ASP A 57 8.35 11.64 6.00
CA ASP A 57 9.12 10.40 6.12
C ASP A 57 8.23 9.17 6.10
N GLN A 58 7.14 9.21 6.88
CA GLN A 58 6.23 8.07 6.98
C GLN A 58 5.40 7.87 5.70
N THR A 59 4.99 8.94 5.05
CA THR A 59 4.30 8.86 3.76
C THR A 59 5.20 8.24 2.70
N ARG A 60 6.45 8.68 2.63
CA ARG A 60 7.44 8.13 1.69
C ARG A 60 7.63 6.63 1.92
N GLN A 61 7.79 6.22 3.16
CA GLN A 61 8.00 4.81 3.46
C GLN A 61 6.75 3.98 3.20
N ALA A 62 5.57 4.48 3.54
CA ALA A 62 4.31 3.78 3.26
C ALA A 62 4.13 3.57 1.74
N LEU A 63 4.41 4.60 0.94
CA LEU A 63 4.34 4.50 -0.53
C LEU A 63 5.42 3.55 -1.07
N THR A 64 6.62 3.58 -0.51
CA THR A 64 7.69 2.63 -0.86
C THR A 64 7.24 1.19 -0.58
N ASN A 65 6.62 0.95 0.56
CA ASN A 65 6.11 -0.37 0.92
C ASN A 65 5.01 -0.83 -0.04
N CYS A 66 4.06 0.05 -0.36
CA CYS A 66 3.02 -0.26 -1.35
C CYS A 66 3.61 -0.61 -2.70
N GLN A 67 4.59 0.17 -3.17
CA GLN A 67 5.26 -0.09 -4.44
C GLN A 67 5.95 -1.45 -4.45
N ALA A 68 6.65 -1.80 -3.39
CA ALA A 68 7.33 -3.09 -3.28
C ALA A 68 6.35 -4.27 -3.35
N VAL A 69 5.22 -4.15 -2.66
CA VAL A 69 4.17 -5.18 -2.68
C VAL A 69 3.52 -5.27 -4.06
N LEU A 70 3.24 -4.14 -4.71
CA LEU A 70 2.72 -4.11 -6.08
C LEU A 70 3.68 -4.80 -7.05
N GLN A 71 4.98 -4.51 -6.97
CA GLN A 71 5.99 -5.13 -7.82
C GLN A 71 6.04 -6.65 -7.64
N ALA A 72 5.92 -7.12 -6.40
CA ALA A 72 5.85 -8.55 -6.12
C ALA A 72 4.60 -9.20 -6.73
N ALA A 73 3.54 -8.44 -6.92
CA ALA A 73 2.30 -8.89 -7.57
C ALA A 73 2.33 -8.71 -9.10
N GLY A 74 3.40 -8.13 -9.65
CA GLY A 74 3.53 -7.89 -11.09
C GLY A 74 2.94 -6.58 -11.57
N ALA A 75 2.76 -5.60 -10.69
CA ALA A 75 2.20 -4.30 -11.04
C ALA A 75 3.20 -3.16 -10.79
N ALA A 76 2.94 -2.03 -11.44
CA ALA A 76 3.68 -0.78 -11.26
C ALA A 76 2.73 0.31 -10.75
N LEU A 77 3.28 1.42 -10.27
CA LEU A 77 2.50 2.54 -9.75
C LEU A 77 1.56 3.16 -10.78
N ASP A 78 1.94 3.15 -12.06
CA ASP A 78 1.09 3.68 -13.13
C ASP A 78 -0.14 2.80 -13.42
N GLU A 79 -0.20 1.61 -12.85
CA GLU A 79 -1.36 0.72 -12.93
C GLU A 79 -2.30 0.85 -11.73
N VAL A 80 -1.95 1.68 -10.76
CA VAL A 80 -2.80 1.95 -9.60
C VAL A 80 -3.99 2.79 -10.02
N VAL A 81 -5.19 2.35 -9.64
CA VAL A 81 -6.45 3.01 -9.98
C VAL A 81 -7.09 3.71 -8.79
N GLU A 82 -6.76 3.30 -7.58
CA GLU A 82 -7.33 3.89 -6.37
C GLU A 82 -6.31 3.87 -5.24
N VAL A 83 -6.24 4.97 -4.50
CA VAL A 83 -5.42 5.09 -3.27
C VAL A 83 -6.32 5.56 -2.14
N GLY A 84 -6.20 4.89 -1.00
CA GLY A 84 -6.82 5.33 0.25
C GLY A 84 -5.74 5.75 1.23
N VAL A 85 -5.89 6.93 1.82
CA VAL A 85 -4.96 7.48 2.82
C VAL A 85 -5.72 7.71 4.11
N LEU A 86 -5.20 7.17 5.21
CA LEU A 86 -5.71 7.44 6.55
C LEU A 86 -4.65 8.20 7.33
N LEU A 87 -5.04 9.32 7.93
CA LEU A 87 -4.16 10.17 8.75
C LEU A 87 -4.59 10.13 10.21
N THR A 88 -3.63 9.93 11.09
CA THR A 88 -3.87 10.00 12.54
C THR A 88 -4.23 11.42 12.95
N ASP A 89 -3.54 12.40 12.40
CA ASP A 89 -3.76 13.83 12.65
C ASP A 89 -4.17 14.53 11.35
N PRO A 90 -5.38 15.11 11.28
CA PRO A 90 -5.81 15.83 10.08
C PRO A 90 -4.92 17.01 9.69
N THR A 91 -4.16 17.58 10.63
CA THR A 91 -3.24 18.69 10.34
C THR A 91 -2.03 18.23 9.50
N ASP A 92 -1.80 16.93 9.36
CA ASP A 92 -0.74 16.39 8.52
C ASP A 92 -1.12 16.32 7.03
N PHE A 93 -2.31 16.75 6.67
CA PHE A 93 -2.81 16.67 5.30
C PHE A 93 -1.88 17.34 4.28
N ALA A 94 -1.45 18.56 4.54
CA ALA A 94 -0.58 19.30 3.62
C ALA A 94 0.79 18.64 3.48
N GLY A 95 1.39 18.18 4.59
CA GLY A 95 2.69 17.50 4.56
C GLY A 95 2.63 16.15 3.87
N MET A 96 1.54 15.41 4.07
CA MET A 96 1.31 14.17 3.34
C MET A 96 1.21 14.43 1.84
N ASN A 97 0.43 15.42 1.43
CA ASN A 97 0.27 15.78 0.02
C ASN A 97 1.58 16.21 -0.63
N GLU A 98 2.44 16.89 0.09
CA GLU A 98 3.75 17.31 -0.38
C GLU A 98 4.59 16.11 -0.87
N GLU A 99 4.65 15.07 -0.08
CA GLU A 99 5.37 13.84 -0.45
C GLU A 99 4.60 13.04 -1.50
N TYR A 100 3.29 12.87 -1.32
CA TYR A 100 2.42 12.11 -2.20
C TYR A 100 2.52 12.59 -3.65
N ALA A 101 2.52 13.91 -3.87
CA ALA A 101 2.57 14.50 -5.20
C ALA A 101 3.81 14.08 -6.00
N THR A 102 4.91 13.77 -5.35
CA THR A 102 6.14 13.34 -6.02
C THR A 102 6.03 11.92 -6.60
N TRP A 103 5.09 11.12 -6.10
CA TRP A 103 4.90 9.73 -6.52
C TRP A 103 3.95 9.59 -7.70
N PHE A 104 3.02 10.53 -7.88
CA PHE A 104 2.01 10.51 -8.94
C PHE A 104 2.02 11.84 -9.70
N PRO A 105 3.09 12.15 -10.46
CA PRO A 105 3.24 13.45 -11.11
C PRO A 105 2.31 13.67 -12.29
N THR A 106 1.81 12.60 -12.92
CA THR A 106 0.92 12.67 -14.07
C THR A 106 -0.21 11.65 -13.92
N GLU A 107 -1.40 12.02 -14.36
CA GLU A 107 -2.57 11.13 -14.37
C GLU A 107 -2.75 10.36 -13.05
N PRO A 108 -2.88 11.08 -11.92
CA PRO A 108 -2.96 10.41 -10.62
C PRO A 108 -4.20 9.51 -10.51
N PRO A 109 -4.12 8.45 -9.70
CA PRO A 109 -5.27 7.60 -9.43
C PRO A 109 -6.35 8.35 -8.64
N THR A 110 -7.55 7.76 -8.57
CA THR A 110 -8.55 8.24 -7.61
C THR A 110 -8.01 8.11 -6.20
N ARG A 111 -8.46 8.99 -5.30
CA ARG A 111 -7.97 8.98 -3.93
C ARG A 111 -9.04 9.41 -2.95
N TYR A 112 -9.06 8.81 -1.76
CA TYR A 112 -9.74 9.38 -0.61
C TYR A 112 -8.75 9.57 0.53
N VAL A 113 -9.05 10.50 1.43
CA VAL A 113 -8.30 10.74 2.65
C VAL A 113 -9.30 10.81 3.80
N ALA A 114 -9.03 10.06 4.86
CA ALA A 114 -9.88 10.01 6.03
C ALA A 114 -9.03 9.93 7.30
N LYS A 115 -9.67 9.99 8.46
CA LYS A 115 -8.97 9.88 9.74
C LYS A 115 -8.71 8.42 10.09
N LEU A 116 -7.50 8.12 10.55
CA LEU A 116 -7.16 6.83 11.15
C LEU A 116 -7.66 6.84 12.58
N GLY A 117 -8.71 6.06 12.84
CA GLY A 117 -9.35 6.02 14.15
C GLY A 117 -8.75 4.99 15.11
N VAL A 118 -7.92 4.08 14.61
CA VAL A 118 -7.24 3.08 15.44
C VAL A 118 -5.96 3.68 15.99
N GLU A 119 -5.70 3.44 17.28
CA GLU A 119 -4.45 3.88 17.90
C GLU A 119 -3.32 2.92 17.56
N LEU A 120 -2.39 3.39 16.74
CA LEU A 120 -1.15 2.70 16.40
C LEU A 120 0.01 3.59 16.83
N PRO A 121 0.76 3.23 17.90
CA PRO A 121 1.77 4.13 18.47
C PRO A 121 2.78 4.64 17.43
N GLY A 122 2.90 5.97 17.33
CA GLY A 122 3.86 6.62 16.44
C GLY A 122 3.47 6.64 14.97
N VAL A 123 2.42 5.91 14.57
CA VAL A 123 1.96 5.87 13.18
C VAL A 123 1.17 7.14 12.85
N LEU A 124 1.58 7.83 11.79
CA LEU A 124 0.93 9.05 11.32
C LEU A 124 0.06 8.82 10.08
N VAL A 125 0.32 7.77 9.31
CA VAL A 125 -0.34 7.52 8.05
C VAL A 125 -0.43 6.03 7.75
N SER A 126 -1.53 5.64 7.11
CA SER A 126 -1.72 4.30 6.52
C SER A 126 -2.21 4.49 5.09
N ILE A 127 -1.62 3.77 4.15
CA ILE A 127 -1.94 3.91 2.72
C ILE A 127 -2.27 2.55 2.15
N ARG A 128 -3.42 2.45 1.47
CA ARG A 128 -3.80 1.28 0.70
C ARG A 128 -3.91 1.61 -0.78
N MET A 129 -3.80 0.60 -1.62
CA MET A 129 -3.90 0.78 -3.07
C MET A 129 -4.71 -0.35 -3.69
N ALA A 130 -5.32 -0.04 -4.83
CA ALA A 130 -5.87 -1.03 -5.74
C ALA A 130 -5.30 -0.75 -7.13
N ALA A 131 -4.89 -1.81 -7.84
CA ALA A 131 -4.30 -1.73 -9.16
C ALA A 131 -5.00 -2.70 -10.12
N PHE A 132 -4.90 -2.39 -11.40
CA PHE A 132 -5.43 -3.23 -12.48
C PHE A 132 -4.32 -3.46 -13.50
N VAL A 133 -3.99 -4.74 -13.72
CA VAL A 133 -2.96 -5.16 -14.67
C VAL A 133 -3.67 -5.74 -15.88
N GLY A 134 -3.61 -5.04 -16.99
CA GLY A 134 -4.38 -5.49 -18.14
C GLY A 134 -3.65 -5.56 -19.43
#